data_6251376e3cab878bf6850bd8d5699a5f
#
_entry.id   6251376e3cab878bf6850bd8d5699a5f
#
_cell.length_a   1.000
_cell.length_b   1.000
_cell.length_c   1.000
_cell.angle_alpha   90.00
_cell.angle_beta   90.00
_cell.angle_gamma   90.00
#
_symmetry.space_group_name_H-M   'P 1'
#
loop_
_entity.id
_entity.type
_entity.pdbx_description
1 polymer ?
#
loop_
_entity_poly.entity_id
_entity_poly.type
_entity_poly.pdbx_seq_one_letter_code
_entity_poly.pdbx_strand_id
1 'polypeptide(L)'
;MAKKYNALFIGTWTVKEGSLVYNRLHWVRPDGTYGTYDKGHTFRMSSEASQVERGTRKELFEWRGWRIKPAVCYDLRFPLWLRNHWQEDHLDYDLMVVCANWPGSRHEAWATLLKARAIENLSYVVGVNRAGTDSTGIPYTGDSMAVDYKGLVMTRCEHERESVETVVLDYDRLQAFRQHWSFYLDAD
;
A
#
# COMPACT_ATOMS: atom_id res chain seq x y z
N MET A 1 -7.24 7.23 -18.35
CA MET A 1 -6.36 8.08 -17.53
C MET A 1 -4.90 7.71 -17.67
N ALA A 2 -4.47 6.49 -17.42
CA ALA A 2 -3.06 6.08 -17.49
C ALA A 2 -2.35 6.53 -18.77
N LYS A 3 -2.94 6.23 -19.94
CA LYS A 3 -2.42 6.68 -21.25
C LYS A 3 -2.33 8.21 -21.38
N LYS A 4 -3.35 8.94 -20.94
CA LYS A 4 -3.42 10.41 -21.05
C LYS A 4 -2.29 11.10 -20.29
N TYR A 5 -1.95 10.60 -19.10
CA TYR A 5 -0.96 11.22 -18.23
C TYR A 5 0.40 10.49 -18.25
N ASN A 6 0.55 9.46 -19.09
CA ASN A 6 1.74 8.59 -19.12
C ASN A 6 2.17 8.13 -17.72
N ALA A 7 1.19 7.72 -16.91
CA ALA A 7 1.37 7.40 -15.50
C ALA A 7 0.77 6.03 -15.14
N LEU A 8 1.34 5.40 -14.13
CA LEU A 8 0.76 4.24 -13.48
C LEU A 8 -0.41 4.70 -12.59
N PHE A 9 -1.57 4.07 -12.74
CA PHE A 9 -2.71 4.28 -11.85
C PHE A 9 -2.90 3.07 -10.96
N ILE A 10 -3.04 3.31 -9.67
CA ILE A 10 -3.28 2.27 -8.66
C ILE A 10 -4.55 2.63 -7.88
N GLY A 11 -5.43 1.65 -7.68
CA GLY A 11 -6.67 1.84 -6.92
C GLY A 11 -7.36 0.53 -6.60
N THR A 12 -8.32 0.58 -5.67
CA THR A 12 -9.07 -0.61 -5.23
C THR A 12 -10.56 -0.45 -5.48
N TRP A 13 -11.20 -1.55 -5.82
CA TRP A 13 -12.66 -1.66 -5.88
C TRP A 13 -13.12 -3.10 -5.66
N THR A 14 -14.41 -3.27 -5.43
CA THR A 14 -15.04 -4.58 -5.31
C THR A 14 -15.24 -5.18 -6.69
N VAL A 15 -14.77 -6.42 -6.88
CA VAL A 15 -14.90 -7.18 -8.13
C VAL A 15 -15.67 -8.44 -7.87
N LYS A 16 -16.64 -8.75 -8.75
CA LYS A 16 -17.38 -10.01 -8.73
C LYS A 16 -16.92 -10.90 -9.88
N GLU A 17 -16.51 -12.11 -9.57
CA GLU A 17 -16.15 -13.16 -10.52
C GLU A 17 -16.98 -14.42 -10.25
N GLY A 18 -17.94 -14.70 -11.11
CA GLY A 18 -18.92 -15.76 -10.87
C GLY A 18 -19.75 -15.49 -9.61
N SER A 19 -19.68 -16.39 -8.63
CA SER A 19 -20.33 -16.23 -7.31
C SER A 19 -19.43 -15.55 -6.27
N LEU A 20 -18.15 -15.38 -6.54
CA LEU A 20 -17.16 -14.86 -5.61
C LEU A 20 -17.02 -13.35 -5.73
N VAL A 21 -16.72 -12.69 -4.60
CA VAL A 21 -16.51 -11.24 -4.53
C VAL A 21 -15.14 -10.98 -3.92
N TYR A 22 -14.38 -10.07 -4.49
CA TYR A 22 -13.04 -9.71 -4.06
C TYR A 22 -12.92 -8.22 -3.78
N ASN A 23 -12.13 -7.85 -2.80
CA ASN A 23 -11.59 -6.51 -2.64
C ASN A 23 -10.25 -6.47 -3.38
N ARG A 24 -10.27 -5.92 -4.59
CA ARG A 24 -9.17 -6.03 -5.54
C ARG A 24 -8.48 -4.70 -5.80
N LEU A 25 -7.17 -4.66 -5.62
CA LEU A 25 -6.33 -3.58 -6.09
C LEU A 25 -5.93 -3.86 -7.54
N HIS A 26 -6.00 -2.83 -8.37
CA HIS A 26 -5.53 -2.85 -9.74
C HIS A 26 -4.40 -1.84 -9.91
N TRP A 27 -3.44 -2.17 -10.75
CA TRP A 27 -2.50 -1.20 -11.32
C TRP A 27 -2.60 -1.24 -12.84
N VAL A 28 -2.71 -0.05 -13.44
CA VAL A 28 -2.93 0.11 -14.88
C VAL A 28 -1.81 0.98 -15.45
N ARG A 29 -1.12 0.47 -16.46
CA ARG A 29 -0.03 1.14 -17.16
C ARG A 29 -0.55 1.98 -18.34
N PRO A 30 0.28 2.92 -18.87
CA PRO A 30 -0.09 3.77 -20.02
C PRO A 30 -0.42 3.02 -21.29
N ASP A 31 0.17 1.85 -21.52
CA ASP A 31 -0.06 0.98 -22.66
C ASP A 31 -1.39 0.20 -22.58
N GLY A 32 -2.09 0.31 -21.44
CA GLY A 32 -3.33 -0.40 -21.17
C GLY A 32 -3.16 -1.77 -20.50
N THR A 33 -1.93 -2.24 -20.33
CA THR A 33 -1.67 -3.44 -19.52
C THR A 33 -1.99 -3.17 -18.07
N TYR A 34 -2.47 -4.19 -17.37
CA TYR A 34 -2.83 -4.08 -15.96
C TYR A 34 -2.50 -5.37 -15.22
N GLY A 35 -2.42 -5.26 -13.92
CA GLY A 35 -2.36 -6.39 -13.03
C GLY A 35 -3.24 -6.17 -11.80
N THR A 36 -3.40 -7.20 -11.00
CA THR A 36 -4.34 -7.22 -9.89
C THR A 36 -3.74 -7.87 -8.64
N TYR A 37 -4.22 -7.43 -7.49
CA TYR A 37 -3.93 -8.05 -6.19
C TYR A 37 -5.23 -8.14 -5.40
N ASP A 38 -5.62 -9.33 -5.00
CA ASP A 38 -6.75 -9.56 -4.11
C ASP A 38 -6.31 -9.45 -2.66
N LYS A 39 -7.04 -8.66 -1.89
CA LYS A 39 -6.78 -8.43 -0.46
C LYS A 39 -6.56 -9.75 0.30
N GLY A 40 -5.39 -9.90 0.91
CA GLY A 40 -5.00 -11.12 1.61
C GLY A 40 -5.72 -11.34 2.94
N HIS A 41 -6.13 -10.25 3.61
CA HIS A 41 -6.76 -10.31 4.93
C HIS A 41 -8.08 -9.54 4.96
N THR A 42 -9.19 -10.25 4.95
CA THR A 42 -10.53 -9.67 5.12
C THR A 42 -10.73 -9.21 6.56
N PHE A 43 -11.43 -8.08 6.75
CA PHE A 43 -11.63 -7.50 8.08
C PHE A 43 -12.73 -8.25 8.84
N ARG A 44 -12.31 -9.08 9.81
CA ARG A 44 -13.21 -9.97 10.57
C ARG A 44 -14.29 -9.24 11.38
N MET A 45 -14.05 -7.98 11.76
CA MET A 45 -14.96 -7.18 12.57
C MET A 45 -16.05 -6.48 11.75
N SER A 46 -16.20 -6.84 10.48
CA SER A 46 -17.24 -6.33 9.58
C SER A 46 -17.82 -7.47 8.74
N SER A 47 -18.84 -7.16 7.92
CA SER A 47 -19.42 -8.11 6.96
C SER A 47 -18.43 -8.55 5.86
N GLU A 48 -17.30 -7.88 5.71
CA GLU A 48 -16.31 -8.22 4.68
C GLU A 48 -15.86 -9.69 4.80
N ALA A 49 -15.63 -10.18 6.02
CA ALA A 49 -15.16 -11.56 6.23
C ALA A 49 -16.13 -12.65 5.77
N SER A 50 -17.41 -12.33 5.63
CA SER A 50 -18.45 -13.27 5.16
C SER A 50 -18.88 -13.04 3.71
N GLN A 51 -18.49 -11.90 3.11
CA GLN A 51 -18.97 -11.49 1.79
C GLN A 51 -17.84 -11.40 0.75
N VAL A 52 -16.59 -11.35 1.20
CA VAL A 52 -15.43 -11.13 0.33
C VAL A 52 -14.44 -12.26 0.50
N GLU A 53 -14.03 -12.83 -0.61
CA GLU A 53 -13.01 -13.87 -0.66
C GLU A 53 -11.61 -13.30 -0.38
N ARG A 54 -10.78 -14.11 0.29
CA ARG A 54 -9.39 -13.77 0.56
C ARG A 54 -8.50 -14.05 -0.63
N GLY A 55 -7.63 -13.11 -0.96
CA GLY A 55 -6.50 -13.36 -1.83
C GLY A 55 -5.49 -14.30 -1.16
N THR A 56 -4.87 -15.17 -1.95
CA THR A 56 -3.88 -16.15 -1.48
C THR A 56 -2.47 -15.85 -1.98
N ARG A 57 -2.32 -14.90 -2.89
CA ARG A 57 -1.04 -14.55 -3.51
C ARG A 57 -0.49 -13.26 -2.97
N LYS A 58 0.82 -13.25 -2.74
CA LYS A 58 1.60 -12.03 -2.50
C LYS A 58 2.08 -11.54 -3.86
N GLU A 59 1.52 -10.44 -4.34
CA GLU A 59 1.89 -9.88 -5.64
C GLU A 59 3.01 -8.85 -5.50
N LEU A 60 3.84 -8.80 -6.53
CA LEU A 60 4.85 -7.78 -6.78
C LEU A 60 4.77 -7.40 -8.25
N PHE A 61 5.07 -6.14 -8.56
CA PHE A 61 5.15 -5.71 -9.95
C PHE A 61 6.19 -4.61 -10.13
N GLU A 62 6.62 -4.42 -11.37
CA GLU A 62 7.61 -3.41 -11.69
C GLU A 62 7.00 -2.27 -12.51
N TRP A 63 7.49 -1.05 -12.24
CA TRP A 63 7.19 0.13 -13.01
C TRP A 63 8.39 1.08 -13.01
N ARG A 64 8.95 1.35 -14.21
CA ARG A 64 10.10 2.26 -14.40
C ARG A 64 11.29 1.94 -13.48
N GLY A 65 11.62 0.67 -13.32
CA GLY A 65 12.72 0.22 -12.49
C GLY A 65 12.43 0.13 -10.99
N TRP A 66 11.24 0.53 -10.54
CA TRP A 66 10.79 0.34 -9.16
C TRP A 66 10.03 -0.98 -9.00
N ARG A 67 10.39 -1.76 -8.00
CA ARG A 67 9.64 -2.91 -7.56
C ARG A 67 8.60 -2.47 -6.54
N ILE A 68 7.35 -2.82 -6.77
CA ILE A 68 6.22 -2.28 -6.02
C ILE A 68 5.41 -3.41 -5.38
N LYS A 69 5.17 -3.28 -4.07
CA LYS A 69 4.32 -4.14 -3.26
C LYS A 69 2.93 -3.52 -3.10
N PRO A 70 1.88 -4.09 -3.69
CA PRO A 70 0.51 -3.67 -3.42
C PRO A 70 0.02 -4.25 -2.09
N ALA A 71 -0.81 -3.49 -1.38
CA ALA A 71 -1.50 -3.93 -0.17
C ALA A 71 -2.86 -3.22 -0.05
N VAL A 72 -3.83 -3.86 0.63
CA VAL A 72 -5.17 -3.30 0.80
C VAL A 72 -5.53 -3.24 2.28
N CYS A 73 -5.66 -2.01 2.80
CA CYS A 73 -6.26 -1.69 4.09
C CYS A 73 -5.78 -2.59 5.24
N TYR A 74 -6.55 -3.60 5.63
CA TYR A 74 -6.28 -4.48 6.77
C TYR A 74 -4.99 -5.29 6.64
N ASP A 75 -4.48 -5.52 5.41
CA ASP A 75 -3.18 -6.15 5.17
C ASP A 75 -2.05 -5.44 5.92
N LEU A 76 -2.17 -4.12 6.11
CA LEU A 76 -1.19 -3.30 6.81
C LEU A 76 -0.88 -3.80 8.24
N ARG A 77 -1.80 -4.53 8.88
CA ARG A 77 -1.61 -5.08 10.23
C ARG A 77 -0.76 -6.35 10.28
N PHE A 78 -0.42 -6.94 9.15
CA PHE A 78 0.20 -8.27 9.09
C PHE A 78 1.64 -8.18 8.57
N PRO A 79 2.65 -8.00 9.45
CA PRO A 79 4.04 -7.79 9.04
C PRO A 79 4.60 -8.95 8.22
N LEU A 80 4.31 -10.19 8.57
CA LEU A 80 4.79 -11.38 7.83
C LEU A 80 4.24 -11.46 6.40
N TRP A 81 3.05 -10.89 6.16
CA TRP A 81 2.47 -10.81 4.82
C TRP A 81 3.17 -9.76 3.95
N LEU A 82 3.64 -8.70 4.58
CA LEU A 82 4.23 -7.53 3.94
C LEU A 82 5.75 -7.49 4.05
N ARG A 83 6.37 -8.55 4.58
CA ARG A 83 7.82 -8.63 4.75
C ARG A 83 8.52 -8.48 3.41
N ASN A 84 9.55 -7.65 3.39
CA ASN A 84 10.47 -7.43 2.30
C ASN A 84 11.65 -8.38 2.48
N HIS A 85 11.68 -9.48 1.72
CA HIS A 85 12.72 -10.48 1.88
C HIS A 85 13.92 -10.12 1.01
N TRP A 86 15.10 -10.45 1.51
CA TRP A 86 16.32 -10.42 0.73
C TRP A 86 16.33 -11.62 -0.22
N GLN A 87 16.53 -11.31 -1.49
CA GLN A 87 16.85 -12.28 -2.53
C GLN A 87 18.37 -12.30 -2.73
N GLU A 88 18.88 -13.03 -3.66
CA GLU A 88 20.32 -13.19 -3.87
C GLU A 88 21.10 -11.86 -3.97
N ASP A 89 20.48 -10.81 -4.53
CA ASP A 89 21.12 -9.51 -4.79
C ASP A 89 20.24 -8.29 -4.51
N HIS A 90 18.99 -8.49 -4.06
CA HIS A 90 18.05 -7.39 -3.86
C HIS A 90 16.94 -7.73 -2.84
N LEU A 91 16.27 -6.71 -2.34
CA LEU A 91 15.01 -6.85 -1.59
C LEU A 91 13.83 -6.99 -2.56
N ASP A 92 12.77 -7.70 -2.16
CA ASP A 92 11.58 -7.95 -2.99
C ASP A 92 10.98 -6.67 -3.58
N TYR A 93 10.98 -5.56 -2.83
CA TYR A 93 10.38 -4.30 -3.29
C TYR A 93 11.06 -3.05 -2.74
N ASP A 94 10.84 -1.94 -3.44
CA ASP A 94 11.38 -0.62 -3.14
C ASP A 94 10.30 0.32 -2.61
N LEU A 95 9.05 0.09 -3.01
CA LEU A 95 7.87 0.88 -2.66
C LEU A 95 6.71 -0.04 -2.28
N MET A 96 6.07 0.23 -1.15
CA MET A 96 4.77 -0.34 -0.81
C MET A 96 3.66 0.69 -1.03
N VAL A 97 2.59 0.29 -1.72
CA VAL A 97 1.39 1.11 -1.90
C VAL A 97 0.21 0.46 -1.20
N VAL A 98 -0.40 1.19 -0.27
CA VAL A 98 -1.54 0.73 0.52
C VAL A 98 -2.77 1.58 0.19
N CYS A 99 -3.79 0.98 -0.42
CA CYS A 99 -5.09 1.63 -0.63
C CYS A 99 -6.08 1.19 0.45
N ALA A 100 -6.79 2.14 1.07
CA ALA A 100 -7.62 1.83 2.24
C ALA A 100 -8.91 2.64 2.34
N ASN A 101 -9.89 2.02 3.01
CA ASN A 101 -10.97 2.66 3.75
C ASN A 101 -10.71 2.37 5.24
N TRP A 102 -9.79 3.13 5.85
CA TRP A 102 -9.37 2.95 7.24
C TRP A 102 -10.09 3.97 8.12
N PRO A 103 -11.00 3.54 9.03
CA PRO A 103 -11.82 4.46 9.82
C PRO A 103 -11.02 5.41 10.70
N GLY A 104 -11.52 6.63 10.86
CA GLY A 104 -10.90 7.68 11.66
C GLY A 104 -10.67 7.30 13.13
N SER A 105 -11.53 6.47 13.72
CA SER A 105 -11.37 5.94 15.08
C SER A 105 -10.06 5.13 15.30
N ARG A 106 -9.36 4.79 14.22
CA ARG A 106 -8.10 4.03 14.25
C ARG A 106 -6.97 4.74 13.47
N HIS A 107 -7.07 6.06 13.28
CA HIS A 107 -6.09 6.84 12.52
C HIS A 107 -4.66 6.74 13.06
N GLU A 108 -4.47 6.68 14.38
CA GLU A 108 -3.15 6.49 14.99
C GLU A 108 -2.50 5.15 14.57
N ALA A 109 -3.31 4.07 14.53
CA ALA A 109 -2.81 2.79 14.06
C ALA A 109 -2.43 2.83 12.57
N TRP A 110 -3.17 3.57 11.74
CA TRP A 110 -2.85 3.81 10.34
C TRP A 110 -1.48 4.48 10.19
N ALA A 111 -1.31 5.63 10.83
CA ALA A 111 -0.07 6.41 10.75
C ALA A 111 1.14 5.65 11.30
N THR A 112 0.98 4.97 12.46
CA THR A 112 2.04 4.19 13.10
C THR A 112 2.46 3.00 12.24
N LEU A 113 1.50 2.26 11.70
CA LEU A 113 1.80 1.06 10.91
C LEU A 113 2.45 1.40 9.56
N LEU A 114 2.05 2.48 8.88
CA LEU A 114 2.75 2.91 7.66
C LEU A 114 4.23 3.21 7.92
N LYS A 115 4.54 3.91 9.00
CA LYS A 115 5.93 4.18 9.42
C LYS A 115 6.68 2.89 9.76
N ALA A 116 6.05 2.01 10.55
CA ALA A 116 6.66 0.73 10.92
C ALA A 116 7.00 -0.11 9.67
N ARG A 117 6.07 -0.21 8.69
CA ARG A 117 6.34 -0.93 7.45
C ARG A 117 7.47 -0.32 6.63
N ALA A 118 7.60 1.01 6.62
CA ALA A 118 8.70 1.68 5.93
C ALA A 118 10.06 1.34 6.57
N ILE A 119 10.15 1.43 7.89
CA ILE A 119 11.37 1.20 8.65
C ILE A 119 11.82 -0.27 8.56
N GLU A 120 10.95 -1.20 8.92
CA GLU A 120 11.30 -2.63 9.02
C GLU A 120 11.61 -3.29 7.68
N ASN A 121 11.09 -2.70 6.59
CA ASN A 121 11.23 -3.21 5.24
C ASN A 121 12.21 -2.40 4.38
N LEU A 122 12.84 -1.35 4.93
CA LEU A 122 13.75 -0.45 4.20
C LEU A 122 13.16 -0.02 2.84
N SER A 123 11.94 0.45 2.84
CA SER A 123 11.22 0.82 1.62
C SER A 123 10.45 2.12 1.80
N TYR A 124 10.15 2.79 0.71
CA TYR A 124 9.12 3.83 0.75
C TYR A 124 7.75 3.19 0.98
N VAL A 125 6.88 3.90 1.68
CA VAL A 125 5.48 3.50 1.86
C VAL A 125 4.55 4.65 1.53
N VAL A 126 3.61 4.41 0.63
CA VAL A 126 2.55 5.36 0.29
C VAL A 126 1.22 4.76 0.72
N GLY A 127 0.59 5.38 1.71
CA GLY A 127 -0.74 5.03 2.18
C GLY A 127 -1.78 6.02 1.64
N VAL A 128 -2.74 5.52 0.88
CA VAL A 128 -3.87 6.31 0.36
C VAL A 128 -5.14 5.85 1.06
N ASN A 129 -5.78 6.75 1.80
CA ASN A 129 -6.96 6.47 2.59
C ASN A 129 -8.12 7.39 2.21
N ARG A 130 -9.33 6.88 2.35
CA ARG A 130 -10.57 7.63 2.17
C ARG A 130 -10.68 8.76 3.18
N ALA A 131 -11.23 9.90 2.76
CA ALA A 131 -11.76 10.97 3.61
C ALA A 131 -13.29 11.05 3.50
N GLY A 132 -13.95 11.62 4.51
CA GLY A 132 -15.40 11.80 4.55
C GLY A 132 -16.13 10.66 5.28
N THR A 133 -17.45 10.59 5.12
CA THR A 133 -18.30 9.61 5.82
C THR A 133 -18.89 8.63 4.81
N ASP A 134 -19.00 7.36 5.17
CA ASP A 134 -19.64 6.36 4.31
C ASP A 134 -21.18 6.32 4.51
N SER A 135 -21.87 5.51 3.71
CA SER A 135 -23.32 5.37 3.76
C SER A 135 -23.86 4.78 5.06
N THR A 136 -22.98 4.21 5.89
CA THR A 136 -23.33 3.65 7.21
C THR A 136 -23.02 4.60 8.37
N GLY A 137 -22.51 5.81 8.07
CA GLY A 137 -22.18 6.83 9.06
C GLY A 137 -20.79 6.70 9.67
N ILE A 138 -19.92 5.84 9.16
CA ILE A 138 -18.54 5.70 9.64
C ILE A 138 -17.69 6.84 9.09
N PRO A 139 -17.03 7.65 9.97
CA PRO A 139 -16.14 8.70 9.54
C PRO A 139 -14.74 8.15 9.17
N TYR A 140 -14.18 8.72 8.11
CA TYR A 140 -12.83 8.46 7.62
C TYR A 140 -12.07 9.79 7.58
N THR A 141 -10.94 9.84 8.23
CA THR A 141 -10.17 11.09 8.41
C THR A 141 -9.13 11.32 7.31
N GLY A 142 -9.06 10.41 6.32
CA GLY A 142 -8.02 10.48 5.30
C GLY A 142 -6.67 10.11 5.88
N ASP A 143 -5.88 11.10 6.25
CA ASP A 143 -4.52 10.91 6.76
C ASP A 143 -3.62 10.13 5.78
N SER A 144 -3.88 10.27 4.48
CA SER A 144 -3.00 9.72 3.45
C SER A 144 -1.61 10.32 3.58
N MET A 145 -0.58 9.49 3.44
CA MET A 145 0.80 9.96 3.62
C MET A 145 1.79 9.14 2.81
N ALA A 146 2.92 9.77 2.50
CA ALA A 146 4.12 9.11 2.03
C ALA A 146 5.18 9.12 3.14
N VAL A 147 5.84 8.00 3.33
CA VAL A 147 6.85 7.77 4.37
C VAL A 147 8.12 7.23 3.72
N ASP A 148 9.26 7.76 4.11
CA ASP A 148 10.55 7.24 3.65
C ASP A 148 10.99 6.00 4.45
N TYR A 149 12.03 5.35 3.97
CA TYR A 149 12.64 4.15 4.56
C TYR A 149 13.24 4.34 5.95
N LYS A 150 13.29 5.57 6.48
CA LYS A 150 13.67 5.90 7.86
C LYS A 150 12.45 6.13 8.75
N GLY A 151 11.23 6.07 8.19
CA GLY A 151 9.99 6.37 8.89
C GLY A 151 9.64 7.86 8.96
N LEU A 152 10.35 8.71 8.21
CA LEU A 152 10.05 10.14 8.13
C LEU A 152 8.87 10.37 7.19
N VAL A 153 7.91 11.16 7.66
CA VAL A 153 6.76 11.55 6.83
C VAL A 153 7.24 12.60 5.82
N MET A 154 7.17 12.26 4.53
CA MET A 154 7.56 13.11 3.41
C MET A 154 6.46 14.07 3.02
N THR A 155 5.22 13.59 2.97
CA THR A 155 4.01 14.38 2.78
C THR A 155 2.84 13.70 3.48
N ARG A 156 1.87 14.50 3.91
CA ARG A 156 0.66 14.06 4.60
C ARG A 156 -0.50 14.94 4.16
N CYS A 157 -1.55 14.30 3.71
CA CYS A 157 -2.81 14.98 3.44
C CYS A 157 -3.42 15.56 4.72
N GLU A 158 -4.15 16.65 4.59
CA GLU A 158 -4.84 17.26 5.72
C GLU A 158 -5.84 16.29 6.36
N HIS A 159 -5.91 16.33 7.68
CA HIS A 159 -6.85 15.55 8.46
C HIS A 159 -8.30 15.94 8.15
N GLU A 160 -9.18 14.96 7.94
CA GLU A 160 -10.61 15.13 7.64
C GLU A 160 -10.92 15.88 6.32
N ARG A 161 -9.95 15.96 5.40
CA ARG A 161 -10.10 16.64 4.12
C ARG A 161 -9.73 15.79 2.93
N GLU A 162 -10.46 15.95 1.85
CA GLU A 162 -10.06 15.48 0.54
C GLU A 162 -8.92 16.36 0.01
N SER A 163 -7.80 15.76 -0.31
CA SER A 163 -6.63 16.46 -0.83
C SER A 163 -5.82 15.57 -1.76
N VAL A 164 -4.96 16.21 -2.55
CA VAL A 164 -3.99 15.55 -3.43
C VAL A 164 -2.61 16.10 -3.11
N GLU A 165 -1.70 15.18 -2.81
CA GLU A 165 -0.32 15.50 -2.52
C GLU A 165 0.60 14.92 -3.59
N THR A 166 1.73 15.58 -3.81
CA THR A 166 2.79 15.10 -4.71
C THR A 166 4.09 14.99 -3.94
N VAL A 167 4.77 13.85 -4.11
CA VAL A 167 6.06 13.60 -3.48
C VAL A 167 7.02 13.01 -4.51
N VAL A 168 8.30 13.34 -4.37
CA VAL A 168 9.38 12.75 -5.16
C VAL A 168 10.04 11.66 -4.34
N LEU A 169 10.08 10.45 -4.86
CA LEU A 169 10.81 9.31 -4.29
C LEU A 169 12.17 9.21 -4.98
N ASP A 170 13.23 9.08 -4.20
CA ASP A 170 14.61 9.04 -4.68
C ASP A 170 15.15 7.60 -4.59
N TYR A 171 15.25 6.94 -5.72
CA TYR A 171 15.69 5.55 -5.80
C TYR A 171 17.16 5.39 -5.36
N ASP A 172 18.04 6.28 -5.80
CA ASP A 172 19.47 6.17 -5.53
C ASP A 172 19.75 6.35 -4.02
N ARG A 173 19.05 7.28 -3.38
CA ARG A 173 19.14 7.45 -1.92
C ARG A 173 18.62 6.24 -1.14
N LEU A 174 17.57 5.59 -1.62
CA LEU A 174 17.09 4.35 -1.01
C LEU A 174 18.15 3.26 -1.11
N GLN A 175 18.76 3.05 -2.29
CA GLN A 175 19.77 2.02 -2.48
C GLN A 175 21.03 2.32 -1.65
N ALA A 176 21.51 3.56 -1.64
CA ALA A 176 22.64 3.98 -0.81
C ALA A 176 22.37 3.75 0.70
N PHE A 177 21.15 4.01 1.16
CA PHE A 177 20.76 3.74 2.55
C PHE A 177 20.79 2.25 2.87
N ARG A 178 20.25 1.41 2.00
CA ARG A 178 20.27 -0.06 2.14
C ARG A 178 21.68 -0.62 2.20
N GLN A 179 22.58 -0.12 1.37
CA GLN A 179 23.99 -0.52 1.39
C GLN A 179 24.68 -0.14 2.70
N HIS A 180 24.36 1.01 3.25
CA HIS A 180 24.92 1.46 4.53
C HIS A 180 24.29 0.76 5.74
N TRP A 181 22.99 0.50 5.70
CA TRP A 181 22.20 -0.17 6.74
C TRP A 181 21.66 -1.51 6.24
N SER A 182 22.53 -2.50 6.23
CA SER A 182 22.23 -3.82 5.64
C SER A 182 21.62 -4.82 6.64
N PHE A 183 20.88 -4.38 7.65
CA PHE A 183 20.30 -5.25 8.67
C PHE A 183 19.29 -6.28 8.12
N TYR A 184 18.83 -6.13 6.89
CA TYR A 184 18.05 -7.16 6.21
C TYR A 184 18.82 -8.46 6.00
N LEU A 185 20.17 -8.42 6.08
CA LEU A 185 21.01 -9.63 6.02
C LEU A 185 20.99 -10.42 7.34
N ASP A 186 20.52 -9.80 8.42
CA ASP A 186 20.38 -10.45 9.74
C ASP A 186 18.96 -11.03 9.94
N ALA A 187 18.09 -10.88 8.93
CA ALA A 187 16.70 -11.30 9.03
C ALA A 187 16.55 -12.82 8.85
N ASP A 188 15.60 -13.42 9.62
CA ASP A 188 15.19 -14.81 9.55
C ASP A 188 14.48 -15.16 8.21
#